data_811e881b617a3daa69192761008d8077
#
_entry.id   811e881b617a3daa69192761008d8077
#
_cell.length_a   1.000
_cell.length_b   1.000
_cell.length_c   1.000
_cell.angle_alpha   90.00
_cell.angle_beta   90.00
_cell.angle_gamma   90.00
#
_symmetry.space_group_name_H-M   'P 1'
#
loop_
_entity.id
_entity.type
_entity.pdbx_description
1 polymer ?
#
loop_
_entity_poly.entity_id
_entity_poly.type
_entity_poly.pdbx_seq_one_letter_code
_entity_poly.pdbx_strand_id
1 'polypeptide(L)'
;MKKVEVVSGGQATPIHGQGDHWHYHEAMELTFIEHGSGTRFVADHIEMFNDGDLVLIGSNVPHYWHSRGRSKGLAIQWSFPLDHGIWSFGEALRPLGALANAALRGLHLKGETARACAEAMRALVPLKGLPRLASFFGLLSLICSAPSRDISPLASSPFSLDGTAEQQEAIRRAVSYILAHYRDPVRLEELLRLTGMSRATFARQFHRHAGKSFSVFLNQVRLQAVCRSLIESAEPISSIALDHGFNQLSFFNRLFRRELGTNPGDYRRQLSRGD
;
A
#
# COMPACT_ATOMS: atom_id res chain seq x y z
N MET A 1 -7.78 -3.19 -12.52
CA MET A 1 -6.51 -3.94 -12.46
C MET A 1 -6.71 -5.34 -13.00
N LYS A 2 -5.64 -5.99 -13.49
CA LYS A 2 -5.63 -7.44 -13.80
C LYS A 2 -4.76 -8.15 -12.78
N LYS A 3 -5.26 -9.23 -12.19
CA LYS A 3 -4.51 -10.10 -11.28
C LYS A 3 -3.96 -11.30 -12.06
N VAL A 4 -2.70 -11.62 -11.86
CA VAL A 4 -2.04 -12.81 -12.42
C VAL A 4 -1.51 -13.64 -11.27
N GLU A 5 -2.05 -14.83 -11.09
CA GLU A 5 -1.49 -15.84 -10.16
C GLU A 5 -0.47 -16.71 -10.89
N VAL A 6 0.75 -16.76 -10.37
CA VAL A 6 1.86 -17.39 -11.07
C VAL A 6 2.09 -18.83 -10.60
N VAL A 7 2.01 -19.08 -9.31
CA VAL A 7 2.37 -20.38 -8.71
C VAL A 7 1.16 -21.28 -8.49
N SER A 8 -0.03 -20.74 -8.29
CA SER A 8 -1.27 -21.51 -8.08
C SER A 8 -1.97 -21.95 -9.38
N GLY A 9 -1.39 -21.71 -10.54
CA GLY A 9 -1.99 -22.07 -11.83
C GLY A 9 -3.15 -21.16 -12.27
N GLY A 10 -3.36 -20.06 -11.59
CA GLY A 10 -4.43 -19.11 -11.87
C GLY A 10 -4.31 -18.44 -13.25
N GLN A 11 -5.45 -18.11 -13.86
CA GLN A 11 -5.52 -17.32 -15.08
C GLN A 11 -5.42 -15.83 -14.74
N ALA A 12 -4.97 -15.01 -15.70
CA ALA A 12 -5.04 -13.56 -15.57
C ALA A 12 -6.53 -13.13 -15.52
N THR A 13 -6.97 -12.70 -14.36
CA THR A 13 -8.36 -12.26 -14.16
C THR A 13 -8.42 -10.76 -13.91
N PRO A 14 -9.43 -10.05 -14.44
CA PRO A 14 -9.71 -8.67 -14.00
C PRO A 14 -10.06 -8.67 -12.51
N ILE A 15 -9.40 -7.82 -11.72
CA ILE A 15 -9.78 -7.62 -10.33
C ILE A 15 -10.95 -6.63 -10.32
N HIS A 16 -12.14 -7.13 -10.05
CA HIS A 16 -13.30 -6.29 -9.75
C HIS A 16 -13.47 -6.26 -8.22
N GLY A 17 -13.26 -5.11 -7.62
CA GLY A 17 -13.63 -4.85 -6.22
C GLY A 17 -12.68 -5.34 -5.12
N GLN A 18 -11.68 -6.15 -5.39
CA GLN A 18 -10.74 -6.62 -4.35
C GLN A 18 -9.63 -5.61 -3.99
N GLY A 19 -9.38 -4.63 -4.85
CA GLY A 19 -8.44 -3.54 -4.60
C GLY A 19 -9.06 -2.29 -3.94
N ASP A 20 -10.37 -2.30 -3.69
CA ASP A 20 -11.11 -1.12 -3.22
C ASP A 20 -11.21 -1.01 -1.70
N HIS A 21 -10.50 -1.86 -0.95
CA HIS A 21 -10.49 -1.81 0.51
C HIS A 21 -9.15 -2.25 1.09
N TRP A 22 -8.88 -1.84 2.32
CA TRP A 22 -7.75 -2.30 3.10
C TRP A 22 -7.81 -3.80 3.32
N HIS A 23 -6.77 -4.53 2.88
CA HIS A 23 -6.70 -5.98 2.99
C HIS A 23 -5.26 -6.47 3.13
N TYR A 24 -5.10 -7.72 3.47
CA TYR A 24 -3.85 -8.47 3.45
C TYR A 24 -4.13 -9.92 3.01
N HIS A 25 -3.12 -10.61 2.56
CA HIS A 25 -3.17 -12.02 2.17
C HIS A 25 -1.77 -12.66 2.31
N GLU A 26 -1.73 -13.99 2.38
CA GLU A 26 -0.48 -14.73 2.54
C GLU A 26 0.46 -14.65 1.33
N ALA A 27 -0.08 -14.46 0.14
CA ALA A 27 0.71 -14.31 -1.06
C ALA A 27 1.53 -13.01 -1.02
N MET A 28 2.75 -13.06 -1.54
CA MET A 28 3.46 -11.84 -1.95
C MET A 28 2.77 -11.24 -3.16
N GLU A 29 2.82 -9.92 -3.31
CA GLU A 29 2.21 -9.22 -4.43
C GLU A 29 3.14 -8.17 -5.01
N LEU A 30 3.31 -8.17 -6.33
CA LEU A 30 3.91 -7.06 -7.07
C LEU A 30 2.79 -6.31 -7.79
N THR A 31 2.49 -5.10 -7.33
CA THR A 31 1.44 -4.25 -7.87
C THR A 31 2.03 -3.12 -8.71
N PHE A 32 1.60 -3.03 -9.95
CA PHE A 32 1.95 -1.98 -10.89
C PHE A 32 0.71 -1.17 -11.29
N ILE A 33 0.73 0.13 -11.04
CA ILE A 33 -0.28 1.06 -11.53
C ILE A 33 0.23 1.68 -12.83
N GLU A 34 -0.31 1.23 -13.95
CA GLU A 34 0.05 1.73 -15.27
C GLU A 34 -0.50 3.16 -15.49
N HIS A 35 -1.78 3.36 -15.14
CA HIS A 35 -2.46 4.65 -15.20
C HIS A 35 -3.37 4.81 -13.98
N GLY A 36 -3.31 5.95 -13.35
CA GLY A 36 -4.14 6.32 -12.23
C GLY A 36 -3.36 7.06 -11.15
N SER A 37 -4.09 7.77 -10.32
CA SER A 37 -3.56 8.46 -9.16
C SER A 37 -4.44 8.25 -7.96
N GLY A 38 -3.88 8.45 -6.78
CA GLY A 38 -4.63 8.23 -5.55
C GLY A 38 -3.75 8.25 -4.32
N THR A 39 -4.22 7.60 -3.26
CA THR A 39 -3.47 7.38 -2.04
C THR A 39 -3.16 5.91 -1.89
N ARG A 40 -1.89 5.57 -1.73
CA ARG A 40 -1.41 4.24 -1.41
C ARG A 40 -1.20 4.11 0.08
N PHE A 41 -1.66 2.99 0.59
CA PHE A 41 -1.48 2.56 1.98
C PHE A 41 -0.71 1.25 1.98
N VAL A 42 0.41 1.17 2.69
CA VAL A 42 1.20 -0.06 2.87
C VAL A 42 1.69 -0.08 4.31
N ALA A 43 1.17 -0.98 5.12
CA ALA A 43 1.39 -1.01 6.56
C ALA A 43 1.18 0.38 7.19
N ASP A 44 2.23 0.97 7.78
CA ASP A 44 2.19 2.31 8.37
C ASP A 44 2.50 3.45 7.39
N HIS A 45 2.79 3.15 6.13
CA HIS A 45 3.11 4.14 5.10
C HIS A 45 1.85 4.58 4.35
N ILE A 46 1.65 5.90 4.26
CA ILE A 46 0.52 6.51 3.55
C ILE A 46 1.08 7.63 2.68
N GLU A 47 0.96 7.49 1.36
CA GLU A 47 1.50 8.45 0.39
C GLU A 47 0.64 8.48 -0.88
N MET A 48 0.71 9.59 -1.61
CA MET A 48 0.12 9.68 -2.95
C MET A 48 0.91 8.80 -3.94
N PHE A 49 0.19 8.21 -4.89
CA PHE A 49 0.77 7.53 -6.03
C PHE A 49 0.25 8.13 -7.34
N ASN A 50 1.01 7.96 -8.41
CA ASN A 50 0.69 8.37 -9.77
C ASN A 50 0.98 7.23 -10.76
N ASP A 51 0.84 7.51 -12.05
CA ASP A 51 1.23 6.59 -13.13
C ASP A 51 2.66 6.05 -12.91
N GLY A 52 2.82 4.75 -13.11
CA GLY A 52 4.10 4.09 -12.96
C GLY A 52 4.41 3.59 -11.55
N ASP A 53 3.50 3.73 -10.57
CA ASP A 53 3.70 3.23 -9.21
C ASP A 53 3.89 1.71 -9.22
N LEU A 54 5.03 1.24 -8.74
CA LEU A 54 5.38 -0.17 -8.68
C LEU A 54 5.84 -0.54 -7.27
N VAL A 55 5.09 -1.42 -6.62
CA VAL A 55 5.32 -1.80 -5.23
C VAL A 55 5.28 -3.31 -5.05
N LEU A 56 6.32 -3.84 -4.42
CA LEU A 56 6.36 -5.22 -3.93
C LEU A 56 5.86 -5.27 -2.48
N ILE A 57 4.82 -6.07 -2.25
CA ILE A 57 4.19 -6.31 -0.96
C ILE A 57 4.57 -7.70 -0.48
N GLY A 58 5.08 -7.78 0.74
CA GLY A 58 5.38 -9.04 1.41
C GLY A 58 4.12 -9.76 1.90
N SER A 59 4.32 -11.02 2.28
CA SER A 59 3.24 -11.85 2.86
C SER A 59 2.59 -11.14 4.05
N ASN A 60 1.27 -11.10 4.04
CA ASN A 60 0.42 -10.54 5.10
C ASN A 60 0.58 -9.04 5.36
N VAL A 61 1.37 -8.30 4.59
CA VAL A 61 1.50 -6.85 4.74
C VAL A 61 0.18 -6.18 4.33
N PRO A 62 -0.49 -5.44 5.22
CA PRO A 62 -1.73 -4.76 4.88
C PRO A 62 -1.48 -3.66 3.85
N HIS A 63 -2.34 -3.63 2.83
CA HIS A 63 -2.20 -2.66 1.75
C HIS A 63 -3.54 -2.27 1.11
N TYR A 64 -3.51 -1.11 0.43
CA TYR A 64 -4.67 -0.55 -0.24
C TYR A 64 -4.27 0.58 -1.19
N TRP A 65 -4.80 0.58 -2.42
CA TRP A 65 -4.71 1.70 -3.36
C TRP A 65 -6.08 2.35 -3.50
N HIS A 66 -6.25 3.47 -2.84
CA HIS A 66 -7.44 4.29 -2.98
C HIS A 66 -7.32 5.18 -4.22
N SER A 67 -7.78 4.67 -5.36
CA SER A 67 -7.74 5.40 -6.63
C SER A 67 -8.91 6.39 -6.75
N ARG A 68 -8.65 7.53 -7.38
CA ARG A 68 -9.69 8.44 -7.85
C ARG A 68 -10.06 8.09 -9.29
N GLY A 69 -11.30 7.67 -9.53
CA GLY A 69 -11.75 7.29 -10.85
C GLY A 69 -11.16 5.96 -11.35
N ARG A 70 -11.02 5.83 -12.65
CA ARG A 70 -10.54 4.59 -13.27
C ARG A 70 -9.02 4.49 -13.17
N SER A 71 -8.54 3.41 -12.57
CA SER A 71 -7.12 3.03 -12.63
C SER A 71 -6.93 1.78 -13.48
N LYS A 72 -5.77 1.71 -14.15
CA LYS A 72 -5.34 0.55 -14.94
C LYS A 72 -4.00 0.07 -14.41
N GLY A 73 -3.83 -1.24 -14.26
CA GLY A 73 -2.59 -1.81 -13.77
C GLY A 73 -2.62 -3.32 -13.75
N LEU A 74 -1.54 -3.90 -13.23
CA LEU A 74 -1.32 -5.32 -13.09
C LEU A 74 -0.96 -5.63 -11.64
N ALA A 75 -1.43 -6.76 -11.11
CA ALA A 75 -0.94 -7.34 -9.88
C ALA A 75 -0.52 -8.78 -10.15
N ILE A 76 0.70 -9.14 -9.76
CA ILE A 76 1.19 -10.52 -9.79
C ILE A 76 1.25 -10.99 -8.36
N GLN A 77 0.55 -12.09 -8.05
CA GLN A 77 0.57 -12.72 -6.74
C GLN A 77 1.21 -14.10 -6.83
N TRP A 78 1.99 -14.44 -5.80
CA TRP A 78 2.61 -15.76 -5.66
C TRP A 78 2.82 -16.11 -4.20
N SER A 79 2.80 -17.41 -3.94
CA SER A 79 3.22 -17.99 -2.66
C SER A 79 4.27 -19.04 -2.96
N PHE A 80 5.38 -19.00 -2.24
CA PHE A 80 6.33 -20.11 -2.24
C PHE A 80 6.03 -20.97 -1.01
N PRO A 81 5.49 -22.19 -1.19
CA PRO A 81 5.28 -23.09 -0.07
C PRO A 81 6.64 -23.41 0.57
N LEU A 82 6.77 -23.12 1.86
CA LEU A 82 8.03 -23.31 2.62
C LEU A 82 8.42 -24.80 2.75
N ASP A 83 7.46 -25.70 2.56
CA ASP A 83 7.55 -27.14 2.72
C ASP A 83 7.80 -27.92 1.43
N HIS A 84 7.79 -27.27 0.26
CA HIS A 84 8.06 -27.93 -1.02
C HIS A 84 9.45 -27.60 -1.55
N GLY A 85 10.12 -28.63 -2.06
CA GLY A 85 11.52 -28.71 -2.47
C GLY A 85 12.11 -27.63 -3.39
N ILE A 86 11.39 -26.55 -3.70
CA ILE A 86 11.96 -25.40 -4.42
C ILE A 86 13.15 -24.80 -3.66
N TRP A 87 13.14 -24.89 -2.33
CA TRP A 87 14.24 -24.43 -1.47
C TRP A 87 15.47 -25.34 -1.49
N SER A 88 15.36 -26.56 -2.07
CA SER A 88 16.50 -27.45 -2.30
C SER A 88 17.48 -26.94 -3.37
N PHE A 89 17.12 -25.92 -4.14
CA PHE A 89 18.08 -25.22 -5.01
C PHE A 89 19.10 -24.34 -4.24
N GLY A 90 19.10 -24.39 -2.91
CA GLY A 90 20.18 -23.89 -2.06
C GLY A 90 20.51 -22.42 -2.25
N GLU A 91 21.79 -22.11 -2.48
CA GLU A 91 22.28 -20.72 -2.59
C GLU A 91 21.64 -19.93 -3.72
N ALA A 92 21.23 -20.56 -4.82
CA ALA A 92 20.63 -19.88 -5.96
C ALA A 92 19.33 -19.14 -5.60
N LEU A 93 18.56 -19.64 -4.62
CA LEU A 93 17.30 -19.03 -4.18
C LEU A 93 17.44 -18.18 -2.90
N ARG A 94 18.62 -18.09 -2.30
CA ARG A 94 18.86 -17.25 -1.12
C ARG A 94 18.41 -15.79 -1.33
N PRO A 95 18.64 -15.14 -2.50
CA PRO A 95 18.17 -13.78 -2.75
C PRO A 95 16.64 -13.62 -2.62
N LEU A 96 15.85 -14.65 -2.94
CA LEU A 96 14.40 -14.60 -2.80
C LEU A 96 13.96 -14.56 -1.34
N GLY A 97 14.65 -15.28 -0.45
CA GLY A 97 14.40 -15.19 1.00
C GLY A 97 14.71 -13.80 1.56
N ALA A 98 15.82 -13.21 1.13
CA ALA A 98 16.17 -11.83 1.50
C ALA A 98 15.14 -10.83 0.98
N LEU A 99 14.69 -11.00 -0.27
CA LEU A 99 13.65 -10.16 -0.88
C LEU A 99 12.31 -10.29 -0.13
N ALA A 100 11.90 -11.51 0.21
CA ALA A 100 10.67 -11.75 0.98
C ALA A 100 10.70 -11.06 2.35
N ASN A 101 11.84 -11.13 3.07
CA ASN A 101 12.01 -10.43 4.34
C ASN A 101 11.99 -8.92 4.18
N ALA A 102 12.68 -8.37 3.17
CA ALA A 102 12.66 -6.94 2.89
C ALA A 102 11.26 -6.45 2.51
N ALA A 103 10.51 -7.25 1.76
CA ALA A 103 9.15 -6.95 1.32
C ALA A 103 8.12 -6.86 2.47
N LEU A 104 8.45 -7.35 3.69
CA LEU A 104 7.62 -7.13 4.88
C LEU A 104 7.48 -5.65 5.27
N ARG A 105 8.27 -4.78 4.66
CA ARG A 105 8.13 -3.32 4.78
C ARG A 105 7.42 -2.68 3.58
N GLY A 106 6.99 -3.48 2.60
CA GLY A 106 6.65 -2.98 1.27
C GLY A 106 7.87 -2.32 0.61
N LEU A 107 8.15 -2.63 -0.63
CA LEU A 107 9.27 -2.05 -1.37
C LEU A 107 8.76 -1.26 -2.56
N HIS A 108 9.06 0.03 -2.60
CA HIS A 108 8.79 0.88 -3.75
C HIS A 108 9.95 0.75 -4.75
N LEU A 109 9.65 0.29 -5.94
CA LEU A 109 10.59 0.19 -7.04
C LEU A 109 10.50 1.45 -7.91
N LYS A 110 11.64 1.98 -8.31
CA LYS A 110 11.77 3.27 -9.03
C LYS A 110 12.72 3.13 -10.22
N GLY A 111 12.81 4.20 -11.00
CA GLY A 111 13.83 4.36 -12.02
C GLY A 111 13.80 3.30 -13.11
N GLU A 112 14.98 2.87 -13.53
CA GLU A 112 15.16 1.86 -14.58
C GLU A 112 14.62 0.50 -14.17
N THR A 113 14.84 0.10 -12.92
CA THR A 113 14.32 -1.16 -12.38
C THR A 113 12.80 -1.23 -12.46
N ALA A 114 12.08 -0.15 -12.12
CA ALA A 114 10.62 -0.14 -12.21
C ALA A 114 10.14 -0.28 -13.65
N ARG A 115 10.80 0.39 -14.61
CA ARG A 115 10.48 0.27 -16.03
C ARG A 115 10.68 -1.15 -16.55
N ALA A 116 11.83 -1.75 -16.30
CA ALA A 116 12.14 -3.12 -16.71
C ALA A 116 11.16 -4.15 -16.07
N CYS A 117 10.84 -3.99 -14.80
CA CYS A 117 9.85 -4.83 -14.12
C CYS A 117 8.45 -4.66 -14.71
N ALA A 118 8.01 -3.44 -15.02
CA ALA A 118 6.70 -3.19 -15.62
C ALA A 118 6.58 -3.85 -17.03
N GLU A 119 7.64 -3.79 -17.84
CA GLU A 119 7.72 -4.48 -19.13
C GLU A 119 7.64 -6.01 -18.95
N ALA A 120 8.43 -6.56 -18.04
CA ALA A 120 8.41 -7.99 -17.72
C ALA A 120 7.03 -8.45 -17.21
N MET A 121 6.35 -7.65 -16.37
CA MET A 121 4.99 -7.92 -15.92
C MET A 121 4.00 -7.98 -17.08
N ARG A 122 4.06 -7.03 -18.03
CA ARG A 122 3.20 -7.04 -19.21
C ARG A 122 3.45 -8.25 -20.10
N ALA A 123 4.73 -8.60 -20.32
CA ALA A 123 5.13 -9.76 -21.13
C ALA A 123 4.67 -11.08 -20.50
N LEU A 124 4.58 -11.15 -19.18
CA LEU A 124 4.17 -12.36 -18.44
C LEU A 124 2.67 -12.66 -18.58
N VAL A 125 1.82 -11.64 -18.75
CA VAL A 125 0.34 -11.78 -18.76
C VAL A 125 -0.16 -12.83 -19.76
N PRO A 126 0.25 -12.84 -21.05
CA PRO A 126 -0.25 -13.80 -22.03
C PRO A 126 0.34 -15.20 -21.88
N LEU A 127 1.43 -15.35 -21.14
CA LEU A 127 2.12 -16.63 -21.00
C LEU A 127 1.34 -17.58 -20.08
N LYS A 128 1.56 -18.90 -20.25
CA LYS A 128 1.00 -19.97 -19.42
C LYS A 128 2.06 -21.03 -19.15
N GLY A 129 1.85 -21.85 -18.13
CA GLY A 129 2.71 -22.99 -17.80
C GLY A 129 4.18 -22.61 -17.60
N LEU A 130 5.09 -23.44 -18.08
CA LEU A 130 6.53 -23.27 -17.88
C LEU A 130 7.10 -21.95 -18.45
N PRO A 131 6.72 -21.46 -19.64
CA PRO A 131 7.14 -20.15 -20.10
C PRO A 131 6.77 -19.00 -19.16
N ARG A 132 5.57 -19.02 -18.56
CA ARG A 132 5.17 -18.05 -17.55
C ARG A 132 6.07 -18.12 -16.31
N LEU A 133 6.34 -19.35 -15.83
CA LEU A 133 7.18 -19.55 -14.65
C LEU A 133 8.63 -19.07 -14.91
N ALA A 134 9.20 -19.38 -16.07
CA ALA A 134 10.54 -18.90 -16.44
C ALA A 134 10.62 -17.36 -16.49
N SER A 135 9.63 -16.72 -17.15
CA SER A 135 9.56 -15.25 -17.18
C SER A 135 9.36 -14.63 -15.81
N PHE A 136 8.62 -15.30 -14.92
CA PHE A 136 8.43 -14.86 -13.55
C PHE A 136 9.75 -14.91 -12.74
N PHE A 137 10.54 -15.98 -12.86
CA PHE A 137 11.87 -16.00 -12.23
C PHE A 137 12.80 -14.94 -12.81
N GLY A 138 12.70 -14.65 -14.12
CA GLY A 138 13.38 -13.50 -14.74
C GLY A 138 13.01 -12.17 -14.09
N LEU A 139 11.72 -11.92 -13.85
CA LEU A 139 11.22 -10.74 -13.13
C LEU A 139 11.77 -10.68 -11.70
N LEU A 140 11.75 -11.78 -10.95
CA LEU A 140 12.33 -11.83 -9.60
C LEU A 140 13.82 -11.55 -9.60
N SER A 141 14.56 -12.05 -10.60
CA SER A 141 15.98 -11.79 -10.79
C SER A 141 16.26 -10.30 -11.02
N LEU A 142 15.42 -9.60 -11.83
CA LEU A 142 15.52 -8.14 -12.01
C LEU A 142 15.40 -7.40 -10.68
N ILE A 143 14.42 -7.79 -9.85
CA ILE A 143 14.21 -7.14 -8.55
C ILE A 143 15.37 -7.43 -7.60
N CYS A 144 15.84 -8.69 -7.52
CA CYS A 144 16.96 -9.07 -6.65
C CYS A 144 18.28 -8.40 -7.04
N SER A 145 18.48 -8.08 -8.32
CA SER A 145 19.69 -7.45 -8.85
C SER A 145 19.59 -5.92 -8.92
N ALA A 146 18.47 -5.35 -8.48
CA ALA A 146 18.24 -3.93 -8.57
C ALA A 146 19.22 -3.11 -7.70
N PRO A 147 19.74 -1.99 -8.21
CA PRO A 147 20.57 -1.12 -7.40
C PRO A 147 19.77 -0.50 -6.24
N SER A 148 20.43 -0.31 -5.11
CA SER A 148 19.79 0.20 -3.88
C SER A 148 19.08 1.54 -4.07
N ARG A 149 19.51 2.38 -5.02
CA ARG A 149 18.88 3.66 -5.35
C ARG A 149 17.48 3.49 -5.96
N ASP A 150 17.19 2.33 -6.58
CA ASP A 150 15.93 2.04 -7.27
C ASP A 150 14.93 1.32 -6.37
N ILE A 151 15.31 0.91 -5.16
CA ILE A 151 14.44 0.25 -4.19
C ILE A 151 14.46 1.01 -2.86
N SER A 152 13.28 1.36 -2.36
CA SER A 152 13.14 1.96 -1.04
C SER A 152 12.05 1.28 -0.23
N PRO A 153 12.30 0.96 1.06
CA PRO A 153 11.27 0.47 1.94
C PRO A 153 10.22 1.56 2.20
N LEU A 154 8.97 1.17 2.27
CA LEU A 154 7.85 2.08 2.56
C LEU A 154 7.60 2.17 4.06
N ALA A 155 7.30 1.06 4.72
CA ALA A 155 7.00 1.04 6.15
C ALA A 155 8.25 1.30 7.00
N SER A 156 8.03 1.88 8.18
CA SER A 156 9.09 2.20 9.15
C SER A 156 9.76 0.95 9.74
N SER A 157 9.00 -0.16 9.85
CA SER A 157 9.46 -1.45 10.36
C SER A 157 8.85 -2.62 9.57
N PRO A 158 9.47 -3.82 9.60
CA PRO A 158 8.86 -5.01 9.04
C PRO A 158 7.51 -5.31 9.71
N PHE A 159 6.52 -5.64 8.89
CA PHE A 159 5.21 -6.04 9.39
C PHE A 159 5.25 -7.48 9.93
N SER A 160 4.59 -7.71 11.08
CA SER A 160 4.36 -9.05 11.61
C SER A 160 2.90 -9.24 11.99
N LEU A 161 2.31 -10.36 11.56
CA LEU A 161 0.95 -10.76 11.95
C LEU A 161 1.01 -11.41 13.33
N ASP A 162 0.59 -10.64 14.35
CA ASP A 162 0.37 -11.15 15.70
C ASP A 162 -1.10 -11.03 16.07
N GLY A 163 -1.63 -12.01 16.79
CA GLY A 163 -3.03 -12.06 17.22
C GLY A 163 -3.82 -13.16 16.53
N THR A 164 -5.04 -13.40 17.04
CA THR A 164 -5.95 -14.38 16.43
C THR A 164 -6.55 -13.86 15.12
N ALA A 165 -7.01 -14.77 14.25
CA ALA A 165 -7.68 -14.41 13.00
C ALA A 165 -8.90 -13.48 13.24
N GLU A 166 -9.62 -13.68 14.34
CA GLU A 166 -10.75 -12.81 14.72
C GLU A 166 -10.30 -11.39 15.08
N GLN A 167 -9.16 -11.26 15.80
CA GLN A 167 -8.61 -9.95 16.13
C GLN A 167 -8.14 -9.20 14.87
N GLN A 168 -7.48 -9.91 13.96
CA GLN A 168 -7.04 -9.37 12.69
C GLN A 168 -8.22 -8.87 11.85
N GLU A 169 -9.28 -9.69 11.73
CA GLU A 169 -10.50 -9.33 11.02
C GLU A 169 -11.23 -8.14 11.67
N ALA A 170 -11.26 -8.07 13.00
CA ALA A 170 -11.84 -6.94 13.72
C ALA A 170 -11.06 -5.64 13.43
N ILE A 171 -9.73 -5.66 13.41
CA ILE A 171 -8.92 -4.49 13.05
C ILE A 171 -9.10 -4.12 11.58
N ARG A 172 -9.21 -5.10 10.66
CA ARG A 172 -9.51 -4.83 9.25
C ARG A 172 -10.83 -4.07 9.10
N ARG A 173 -11.89 -4.48 9.82
CA ARG A 173 -13.17 -3.75 9.83
C ARG A 173 -13.02 -2.33 10.37
N ALA A 174 -12.24 -2.14 11.44
CA ALA A 174 -12.00 -0.80 12.01
C ALA A 174 -11.28 0.11 11.01
N VAL A 175 -10.25 -0.38 10.32
CA VAL A 175 -9.53 0.39 9.29
C VAL A 175 -10.47 0.72 8.12
N SER A 176 -11.24 -0.24 7.62
CA SER A 176 -12.22 -0.01 6.56
C SER A 176 -13.25 1.06 6.95
N TYR A 177 -13.72 1.02 8.20
CA TYR A 177 -14.63 2.04 8.74
C TYR A 177 -13.99 3.44 8.75
N ILE A 178 -12.74 3.55 9.22
CA ILE A 178 -11.99 4.82 9.22
C ILE A 178 -11.86 5.36 7.80
N LEU A 179 -11.48 4.52 6.83
CA LEU A 179 -11.29 4.91 5.44
C LEU A 179 -12.61 5.36 4.77
N ALA A 180 -13.74 4.78 5.15
CA ALA A 180 -15.05 5.16 4.65
C ALA A 180 -15.58 6.47 5.28
N HIS A 181 -15.20 6.75 6.55
CA HIS A 181 -15.80 7.83 7.36
C HIS A 181 -14.79 8.90 7.80
N TYR A 182 -13.56 8.95 7.24
CA TYR A 182 -12.50 9.86 7.71
C TYR A 182 -12.88 11.35 7.70
N ARG A 183 -13.86 11.74 6.87
CA ARG A 183 -14.37 13.13 6.81
C ARG A 183 -15.21 13.49 8.02
N ASP A 184 -15.86 12.49 8.60
CA ASP A 184 -16.75 12.64 9.76
C ASP A 184 -15.98 12.55 11.08
N PRO A 185 -16.60 12.90 12.21
CA PRO A 185 -16.02 12.69 13.53
C PRO A 185 -15.95 11.18 13.88
N VAL A 186 -14.87 10.50 13.52
CA VAL A 186 -14.64 9.09 13.92
C VAL A 186 -14.20 9.05 15.39
N ARG A 187 -15.01 8.42 16.24
CA ARG A 187 -14.78 8.29 17.68
C ARG A 187 -14.23 6.93 18.04
N LEU A 188 -13.29 6.90 19.01
CA LEU A 188 -12.70 5.64 19.48
C LEU A 188 -13.77 4.66 20.01
N GLU A 189 -14.78 5.17 20.71
CA GLU A 189 -15.88 4.37 21.26
C GLU A 189 -16.65 3.60 20.18
N GLU A 190 -16.77 4.16 18.98
CA GLU A 190 -17.40 3.50 17.82
C GLU A 190 -16.56 2.33 17.34
N LEU A 191 -15.26 2.52 17.25
CA LEU A 191 -14.31 1.46 16.86
C LEU A 191 -14.24 0.35 17.91
N LEU A 192 -14.29 0.68 19.20
CA LEU A 192 -14.35 -0.32 20.27
C LEU A 192 -15.61 -1.18 20.18
N ARG A 193 -16.78 -0.57 19.90
CA ARG A 193 -18.03 -1.31 19.67
C ARG A 193 -17.96 -2.19 18.41
N LEU A 194 -17.40 -1.66 17.32
CA LEU A 194 -17.26 -2.37 16.06
C LEU A 194 -16.37 -3.61 16.17
N THR A 195 -15.30 -3.51 16.98
CA THR A 195 -14.29 -4.57 17.15
C THR A 195 -14.59 -5.52 18.29
N GLY A 196 -15.46 -5.15 19.24
CA GLY A 196 -15.67 -5.89 20.48
C GLY A 196 -14.46 -5.90 21.42
N MET A 197 -13.48 -5.01 21.22
CA MET A 197 -12.24 -4.99 21.99
C MET A 197 -12.27 -3.99 23.13
N SER A 198 -11.54 -4.29 24.22
CA SER A 198 -11.19 -3.27 25.21
C SER A 198 -10.28 -2.20 24.60
N ARG A 199 -10.27 -0.99 25.17
CA ARG A 199 -9.40 0.12 24.71
C ARG A 199 -7.92 -0.30 24.64
N ALA A 200 -7.41 -1.02 25.62
CA ALA A 200 -6.01 -1.46 25.67
C ALA A 200 -5.71 -2.49 24.57
N THR A 201 -6.59 -3.46 24.36
CA THR A 201 -6.46 -4.48 23.31
C THR A 201 -6.53 -3.84 21.93
N PHE A 202 -7.50 -2.96 21.70
CA PHE A 202 -7.63 -2.23 20.44
C PHE A 202 -6.38 -1.41 20.14
N ALA A 203 -5.90 -0.60 21.09
CA ALA A 203 -4.72 0.24 20.89
C ALA A 203 -3.49 -0.58 20.50
N ARG A 204 -3.25 -1.71 21.18
CA ARG A 204 -2.14 -2.62 20.89
C ARG A 204 -2.28 -3.28 19.52
N GLN A 205 -3.46 -3.84 19.21
CA GLN A 205 -3.71 -4.53 17.95
C GLN A 205 -3.73 -3.55 16.77
N PHE A 206 -4.36 -2.39 16.93
CA PHE A 206 -4.37 -1.36 15.90
C PHE A 206 -2.96 -0.86 15.59
N HIS A 207 -2.15 -0.58 16.62
CA HIS A 207 -0.76 -0.16 16.43
C HIS A 207 0.07 -1.24 15.70
N ARG A 208 -0.14 -2.52 16.01
CA ARG A 208 0.54 -3.64 15.33
C ARG A 208 0.19 -3.72 13.85
N HIS A 209 -1.10 -3.56 13.50
CA HIS A 209 -1.59 -3.70 12.12
C HIS A 209 -1.41 -2.45 11.26
N ALA A 210 -1.47 -1.27 11.85
CA ALA A 210 -1.37 0.01 11.15
C ALA A 210 -0.03 0.73 11.41
N GLY A 211 0.85 0.15 12.24
CA GLY A 211 2.15 0.71 12.60
C GLY A 211 2.09 1.99 13.44
N LYS A 212 0.88 2.45 13.78
CA LYS A 212 0.64 3.72 14.47
C LYS A 212 -0.67 3.69 15.26
N SER A 213 -0.86 4.67 16.15
CA SER A 213 -2.13 4.80 16.85
C SER A 213 -3.27 5.18 15.88
N PHE A 214 -4.51 4.83 16.25
CA PHE A 214 -5.72 5.20 15.50
C PHE A 214 -5.78 6.69 15.16
N SER A 215 -5.49 7.57 16.11
CA SER A 215 -5.57 9.01 15.89
C SER A 215 -4.53 9.51 14.88
N VAL A 216 -3.32 8.95 14.92
CA VAL A 216 -2.26 9.26 13.94
C VAL A 216 -2.66 8.75 12.57
N PHE A 217 -3.17 7.52 12.47
CA PHE A 217 -3.64 6.92 11.22
C PHE A 217 -4.76 7.76 10.59
N LEU A 218 -5.82 8.08 11.35
CA LEU A 218 -6.93 8.92 10.88
C LEU A 218 -6.45 10.29 10.36
N ASN A 219 -5.55 10.94 11.11
CA ASN A 219 -5.01 12.24 10.71
C ASN A 219 -4.16 12.16 9.43
N GLN A 220 -3.42 11.09 9.22
CA GLN A 220 -2.66 10.88 7.98
C GLN A 220 -3.58 10.61 6.79
N VAL A 221 -4.63 9.81 6.96
CA VAL A 221 -5.66 9.60 5.92
C VAL A 221 -6.26 10.95 5.48
N ARG A 222 -6.66 11.78 6.46
CA ARG A 222 -7.18 13.14 6.21
C ARG A 222 -6.16 14.02 5.50
N LEU A 223 -4.92 13.99 5.96
CA LEU A 223 -3.83 14.81 5.40
C LEU A 223 -3.58 14.48 3.93
N GLN A 224 -3.52 13.19 3.57
CA GLN A 224 -3.33 12.77 2.18
C GLN A 224 -4.51 13.18 1.30
N ALA A 225 -5.74 13.11 1.82
CA ALA A 225 -6.91 13.57 1.12
C ALA A 225 -6.88 15.09 0.87
N VAL A 226 -6.43 15.88 1.86
CA VAL A 226 -6.20 17.32 1.71
C VAL A 226 -5.11 17.59 0.66
N CYS A 227 -3.96 16.94 0.73
CA CYS A 227 -2.87 17.10 -0.24
C CYS A 227 -3.36 16.93 -1.67
N ARG A 228 -4.18 15.92 -1.90
CA ARG A 228 -4.80 15.67 -3.21
C ARG A 228 -5.72 16.81 -3.63
N SER A 229 -6.66 17.22 -2.75
CA SER A 229 -7.59 18.32 -3.07
C SER A 229 -6.88 19.65 -3.29
N LEU A 230 -5.72 19.89 -2.63
CA LEU A 230 -4.88 21.07 -2.87
C LEU A 230 -4.33 21.13 -4.30
N ILE A 231 -4.05 19.98 -4.91
CA ILE A 231 -3.54 19.90 -6.28
C ILE A 231 -4.69 20.02 -7.31
N GLU A 232 -5.83 19.40 -7.00
CA GLU A 232 -6.92 19.22 -7.96
C GLU A 232 -7.96 20.36 -7.96
N SER A 233 -7.93 21.25 -6.97
CA SER A 233 -8.90 22.33 -6.86
C SER A 233 -8.28 23.67 -6.47
N ALA A 234 -8.95 24.75 -6.86
CA ALA A 234 -8.61 26.11 -6.46
C ALA A 234 -9.35 26.57 -5.19
N GLU A 235 -10.08 25.67 -4.52
CA GLU A 235 -10.85 26.00 -3.31
C GLU A 235 -9.97 26.54 -2.19
N PRO A 236 -10.54 27.37 -1.29
CA PRO A 236 -9.81 27.87 -0.12
C PRO A 236 -9.24 26.71 0.71
N ILE A 237 -7.98 26.85 1.14
CA ILE A 237 -7.29 25.80 1.93
C ILE A 237 -8.06 25.46 3.20
N SER A 238 -8.69 26.46 3.83
CA SER A 238 -9.52 26.26 5.03
C SER A 238 -10.74 25.38 4.74
N SER A 239 -11.42 25.61 3.61
CA SER A 239 -12.57 24.79 3.19
C SER A 239 -12.15 23.35 2.95
N ILE A 240 -11.07 23.14 2.18
CA ILE A 240 -10.52 21.80 1.93
C ILE A 240 -10.19 21.07 3.24
N ALA A 241 -9.54 21.76 4.20
CA ALA A 241 -9.20 21.14 5.48
C ALA A 241 -10.45 20.72 6.27
N LEU A 242 -11.47 21.57 6.31
CA LEU A 242 -12.75 21.28 6.98
C LEU A 242 -13.49 20.12 6.31
N ASP A 243 -13.57 20.09 4.98
CA ASP A 243 -14.23 19.04 4.19
C ASP A 243 -13.57 17.68 4.35
N HIS A 244 -12.30 17.67 4.73
CA HIS A 244 -11.56 16.43 5.04
C HIS A 244 -11.48 16.14 6.55
N GLY A 245 -12.35 16.75 7.37
CA GLY A 245 -12.56 16.42 8.78
C GLY A 245 -11.60 17.06 9.77
N PHE A 246 -10.85 18.11 9.37
CA PHE A 246 -10.05 18.91 10.29
C PHE A 246 -10.88 20.03 10.89
N ASN A 247 -11.40 19.84 12.11
CA ASN A 247 -12.24 20.84 12.79
C ASN A 247 -11.45 22.02 13.37
N GLN A 248 -10.11 21.97 13.42
CA GLN A 248 -9.24 23.01 13.94
C GLN A 248 -8.12 23.32 12.95
N LEU A 249 -8.20 24.46 12.27
CA LEU A 249 -7.22 24.88 11.26
C LEU A 249 -5.81 25.07 11.83
N SER A 250 -5.69 25.50 13.09
CA SER A 250 -4.38 25.63 13.76
C SER A 250 -3.71 24.26 13.97
N PHE A 251 -4.46 23.24 14.33
CA PHE A 251 -3.96 21.86 14.42
C PHE A 251 -3.58 21.33 13.05
N PHE A 252 -4.45 21.51 12.04
CA PHE A 252 -4.19 21.12 10.65
C PHE A 252 -2.88 21.72 10.13
N ASN A 253 -2.68 23.05 10.28
CA ASN A 253 -1.47 23.70 9.77
C ASN A 253 -0.18 23.22 10.46
N ARG A 254 -0.24 22.95 11.78
CA ARG A 254 0.91 22.37 12.50
C ARG A 254 1.21 20.95 12.02
N LEU A 255 0.17 20.13 11.87
CA LEU A 255 0.29 18.76 11.38
C LEU A 255 0.87 18.74 9.96
N PHE A 256 0.30 19.54 9.05
CA PHE A 256 0.74 19.63 7.66
C PHE A 256 2.23 20.00 7.56
N ARG A 257 2.67 21.04 8.31
CA ARG A 257 4.09 21.44 8.32
C ARG A 257 5.00 20.36 8.90
N ARG A 258 4.55 19.67 9.95
CA ARG A 258 5.34 18.59 10.57
C ARG A 258 5.53 17.42 9.63
N GLU A 259 4.47 16.99 8.93
CA GLU A 259 4.50 15.78 8.09
C GLU A 259 5.10 16.05 6.70
N LEU A 260 4.93 17.24 6.13
CA LEU A 260 5.30 17.56 4.75
C LEU A 260 6.43 18.61 4.65
N GLY A 261 6.94 19.12 5.76
CA GLY A 261 8.04 20.08 5.80
C GLY A 261 7.71 21.47 5.24
N THR A 262 6.48 21.70 4.78
CA THR A 262 6.04 22.96 4.14
C THR A 262 4.62 23.34 4.60
N ASN A 263 4.16 24.55 4.28
CA ASN A 263 2.77 24.91 4.53
C ASN A 263 1.85 24.55 3.33
N PRO A 264 0.51 24.45 3.55
CA PRO A 264 -0.41 24.05 2.48
C PRO A 264 -0.41 24.97 1.25
N GLY A 265 -0.18 26.26 1.43
CA GLY A 265 -0.13 27.22 0.33
C GLY A 265 1.11 27.07 -0.53
N ASP A 266 2.27 26.87 0.08
CA ASP A 266 3.51 26.59 -0.63
C ASP A 266 3.45 25.24 -1.34
N TYR A 267 2.90 24.21 -0.68
CA TYR A 267 2.69 22.90 -1.26
C TYR A 267 1.86 22.97 -2.55
N ARG A 268 0.71 23.69 -2.52
CA ARG A 268 -0.11 23.90 -3.72
C ARG A 268 0.68 24.61 -4.83
N ARG A 269 1.42 25.68 -4.51
CA ARG A 269 2.21 26.46 -5.49
C ARG A 269 3.33 25.65 -6.13
N GLN A 270 4.02 24.82 -5.37
CA GLN A 270 5.13 24.00 -5.86
C GLN A 270 4.65 22.96 -6.90
N LEU A 271 3.50 22.35 -6.65
CA LEU A 271 2.97 21.31 -7.53
C LEU A 271 2.19 21.87 -8.74
N SER A 272 1.61 23.08 -8.62
CA SER A 272 0.98 23.79 -9.76
C SER A 272 1.99 24.38 -10.76
N ARG A 273 3.30 24.39 -10.42
CA ARG A 273 4.38 24.91 -11.29
C ARG A 273 5.19 23.78 -11.96
N GLY A 274 4.85 22.54 -11.70
CA GLY A 274 5.54 21.36 -12.24
C GLY A 274 4.92 20.76 -13.50
N ASP A 275 3.93 21.45 -14.10
CA ASP A 275 3.36 21.11 -15.42
C ASP A 275 3.97 21.96 -16.53
#